data_10211a014d9940c3465d2c93cc2aece0
#
_entry.id   10211a014d9940c3465d2c93cc2aece0
#
_cell.length_a   1.000
_cell.length_b   1.000
_cell.length_c   1.000
_cell.angle_alpha   90.00
_cell.angle_beta   90.00
_cell.angle_gamma   90.00
#
_symmetry.space_group_name_H-M   'P 1'
#
loop_
_entity.id
_entity.type
_entity.pdbx_description
1 polymer ?
#
loop_
_entity_poly.entity_id
_entity_poly.type
_entity_poly.pdbx_seq_one_letter_code
_entity_poly.pdbx_strand_id
1 'polypeptide(L)'
;MIKQKKIHFEVSERKILLRIFDILSVLLALYLIGNVFNFDYFNISTTNFYWTIVLALYISVIGSVFEMYNLQVASSQFQVIKSIILTSSSTVLIYLLTPVYTPVLPSNRLQILFFYFAVVGALFFWRMIYVNYLASHRFEKKAILICDREQVAELVTGLRSADPHYKIIGYINSDSNSTDVKKEFVPNIDINSLESFVRRNSVSEVVVASQKTDGITVGLYNQLIHLLESGYTIREYTQVYETLTQRIPVQYVARDFYRYFPFSRSNQNHLYLLFVRLFEILTALLGITVGLALLPVILIGNLLGNRGRLFYTQKRVGKNGVVFNILKFRTMVKNAEKDGAVFTTTNDRRITAFGKFLRKTRIDEFPQFINILRGDMAVIGPRPERPVFVNEIAEVMPFYETRHVIKPGLTGWAQVNYAYGETINDSLIKLQYDLYYIKHRSLFLDINILVKTFSTVLFYRGQ
;
A
#
# COMPACT_ATOMS: atom_id res chain seq x y z
N MET A 1 -40.11 15.07 -5.46
CA MET A 1 -39.00 15.32 -4.53
C MET A 1 -37.71 14.77 -5.14
N ILE A 2 -36.87 15.64 -5.65
CA ILE A 2 -35.58 15.25 -6.24
C ILE A 2 -34.68 14.80 -5.08
N LYS A 3 -34.46 13.48 -4.92
CA LYS A 3 -33.50 12.95 -3.95
C LYS A 3 -32.12 13.45 -4.31
N GLN A 4 -31.53 14.28 -3.45
CA GLN A 4 -30.10 14.59 -3.54
C GLN A 4 -29.33 13.28 -3.52
N LYS A 5 -28.80 12.88 -4.67
CA LYS A 5 -27.83 11.78 -4.77
C LYS A 5 -26.63 12.19 -3.92
N LYS A 6 -26.43 11.55 -2.76
CA LYS A 6 -25.23 11.78 -1.95
C LYS A 6 -24.04 11.40 -2.81
N ILE A 7 -23.16 12.36 -3.08
CA ILE A 7 -21.94 12.12 -3.83
C ILE A 7 -21.04 11.27 -2.94
N HIS A 8 -20.77 10.05 -3.36
CA HIS A 8 -19.83 9.16 -2.70
C HIS A 8 -18.54 9.10 -3.51
N PHE A 9 -17.45 9.52 -2.89
CA PHE A 9 -16.13 9.42 -3.49
C PHE A 9 -15.48 8.06 -3.18
N GLU A 10 -14.86 7.46 -4.17
CA GLU A 10 -14.05 6.25 -3.98
C GLU A 10 -12.78 6.55 -3.15
N VAL A 11 -12.16 5.48 -2.61
CA VAL A 11 -10.94 5.60 -1.80
C VAL A 11 -9.82 6.31 -2.56
N SER A 12 -9.66 6.02 -3.85
CA SER A 12 -8.69 6.66 -4.75
C SER A 12 -8.98 8.14 -4.95
N GLU A 13 -10.24 8.49 -5.21
CA GLU A 13 -10.69 9.88 -5.41
C GLU A 13 -10.48 10.71 -4.15
N ARG A 14 -10.79 10.15 -2.98
CA ARG A 14 -10.57 10.82 -1.69
C ARG A 14 -9.10 11.12 -1.44
N LYS A 15 -8.19 10.20 -1.79
CA LYS A 15 -6.73 10.43 -1.69
C LYS A 15 -6.25 11.53 -2.63
N ILE A 16 -6.79 11.58 -3.84
CA ILE A 16 -6.49 12.63 -4.83
C ILE A 16 -6.99 14.00 -4.34
N LEU A 17 -8.25 14.06 -3.89
CA LEU A 17 -8.83 15.28 -3.34
C LEU A 17 -8.04 15.81 -2.13
N LEU A 18 -7.64 14.94 -1.22
CA LEU A 18 -6.79 15.33 -0.09
C LEU A 18 -5.49 16.00 -0.55
N ARG A 19 -4.80 15.43 -1.55
CA ARG A 19 -3.57 16.02 -2.11
C ARG A 19 -3.81 17.38 -2.73
N ILE A 20 -4.86 17.49 -3.53
CA ILE A 20 -5.22 18.76 -4.20
C ILE A 20 -5.49 19.84 -3.16
N PHE A 21 -6.31 19.55 -2.16
CA PHE A 21 -6.66 20.53 -1.13
C PHE A 21 -5.50 20.86 -0.18
N ASP A 22 -4.61 19.92 0.11
CA ASP A 22 -3.38 20.20 0.85
C ASP A 22 -2.51 21.20 0.11
N ILE A 23 -2.29 20.98 -1.20
CA ILE A 23 -1.51 21.89 -2.02
C ILE A 23 -2.19 23.26 -2.10
N LEU A 24 -3.48 23.29 -2.41
CA LEU A 24 -4.25 24.54 -2.52
C LEU A 24 -4.25 25.34 -1.21
N SER A 25 -4.40 24.69 -0.07
CA SER A 25 -4.39 25.36 1.24
C SER A 25 -3.05 26.00 1.55
N VAL A 26 -1.95 25.29 1.23
CA VAL A 26 -0.59 25.85 1.42
C VAL A 26 -0.34 27.02 0.49
N LEU A 27 -0.68 26.90 -0.80
CA LEU A 27 -0.49 27.99 -1.76
C LEU A 27 -1.33 29.22 -1.39
N LEU A 28 -2.58 29.01 -0.96
CA LEU A 28 -3.45 30.09 -0.50
C LEU A 28 -2.86 30.79 0.74
N ALA A 29 -2.35 30.04 1.71
CA ALA A 29 -1.74 30.61 2.91
C ALA A 29 -0.49 31.43 2.56
N LEU A 30 0.37 30.91 1.68
CA LEU A 30 1.57 31.64 1.23
C LEU A 30 1.22 32.90 0.46
N TYR A 31 0.19 32.85 -0.38
CA TYR A 31 -0.31 34.04 -1.09
C TYR A 31 -0.84 35.11 -0.13
N LEU A 32 -1.64 34.70 0.86
CA LEU A 32 -2.19 35.63 1.88
C LEU A 32 -1.09 36.26 2.73
N ILE A 33 -0.11 35.47 3.17
CA ILE A 33 1.03 35.95 3.97
C ILE A 33 1.89 36.89 3.13
N GLY A 34 2.11 36.57 1.84
CA GLY A 34 2.82 37.43 0.91
C GLY A 34 2.22 38.83 0.80
N ASN A 35 0.90 38.93 0.76
CA ASN A 35 0.19 40.19 0.63
C ASN A 35 0.11 41.00 1.94
N VAL A 36 0.10 40.31 3.11
CA VAL A 36 -0.11 40.96 4.41
C VAL A 36 1.21 41.37 5.09
N PHE A 37 2.27 40.52 4.96
CA PHE A 37 3.50 40.66 5.76
C PHE A 37 4.76 41.02 4.96
N ASN A 38 4.67 41.51 3.71
CA ASN A 38 5.79 41.73 2.84
C ASN A 38 6.75 40.52 2.77
N PHE A 39 6.18 39.35 2.55
CA PHE A 39 6.91 38.10 2.52
C PHE A 39 7.51 37.88 1.13
N ASP A 40 8.84 38.11 1.00
CA ASP A 40 9.54 38.12 -0.29
C ASP A 40 10.13 36.75 -0.66
N TYR A 41 10.25 35.82 0.29
CA TYR A 41 10.92 34.52 0.05
C TYR A 41 10.17 33.65 -0.98
N PHE A 42 8.86 33.60 -0.92
CA PHE A 42 8.05 32.83 -1.84
C PHE A 42 6.96 33.71 -2.44
N ASN A 43 7.10 34.04 -3.72
CA ASN A 43 6.11 34.81 -4.44
C ASN A 43 5.53 33.97 -5.61
N ILE A 44 4.20 33.88 -5.68
CA ILE A 44 3.50 33.22 -6.78
C ILE A 44 3.43 34.21 -7.95
N SER A 45 4.38 34.07 -8.88
CA SER A 45 4.44 34.89 -10.09
C SER A 45 4.52 34.02 -11.34
N THR A 46 4.17 34.57 -12.47
CA THR A 46 4.28 33.86 -13.77
C THR A 46 5.72 33.53 -14.13
N THR A 47 6.68 34.32 -13.69
CA THR A 47 8.11 34.09 -13.93
C THR A 47 8.69 32.95 -13.11
N ASN A 48 8.15 32.72 -11.91
CA ASN A 48 8.67 31.74 -10.95
C ASN A 48 7.66 30.61 -10.69
N PHE A 49 6.77 30.35 -11.63
CA PHE A 49 5.72 29.34 -11.48
C PHE A 49 6.26 27.93 -11.16
N TYR A 50 7.45 27.59 -11.62
CA TYR A 50 8.10 26.32 -11.33
C TYR A 50 8.39 26.11 -9.83
N TRP A 51 8.61 27.15 -9.03
CA TRP A 51 8.76 27.04 -7.57
C TRP A 51 7.51 26.47 -6.90
N THR A 52 6.35 26.89 -7.42
CA THR A 52 5.04 26.37 -6.98
C THR A 52 4.87 24.91 -7.31
N ILE A 53 5.27 24.47 -8.50
CA ILE A 53 5.22 23.07 -8.92
C ILE A 53 6.14 22.22 -8.05
N VAL A 54 7.36 22.69 -7.78
CA VAL A 54 8.34 21.98 -6.94
C VAL A 54 7.81 21.82 -5.51
N LEU A 55 7.23 22.89 -4.94
CA LEU A 55 6.63 22.83 -3.61
C LEU A 55 5.46 21.83 -3.57
N ALA A 56 4.56 21.87 -4.55
CA ALA A 56 3.45 20.95 -4.67
C ALA A 56 3.90 19.48 -4.77
N LEU A 57 4.94 19.23 -5.56
CA LEU A 57 5.55 17.91 -5.72
C LEU A 57 6.15 17.44 -4.39
N TYR A 58 6.91 18.28 -3.69
CA TYR A 58 7.49 17.92 -2.40
C TYR A 58 6.42 17.62 -1.35
N ILE A 59 5.37 18.45 -1.22
CA ILE A 59 4.25 18.18 -0.31
C ILE A 59 3.61 16.84 -0.64
N SER A 60 3.35 16.56 -1.93
CA SER A 60 2.69 15.32 -2.36
C SER A 60 3.55 14.07 -2.09
N VAL A 61 4.83 14.11 -2.43
CA VAL A 61 5.75 12.97 -2.26
C VAL A 61 6.04 12.75 -0.78
N ILE A 62 6.46 13.79 -0.06
CA ILE A 62 6.82 13.70 1.36
C ILE A 62 5.58 13.38 2.21
N GLY A 63 4.42 13.96 1.89
CA GLY A 63 3.15 13.60 2.53
C GLY A 63 2.77 12.13 2.31
N SER A 64 3.11 11.55 1.16
CA SER A 64 2.93 10.11 0.93
C SER A 64 3.90 9.26 1.75
N VAL A 65 5.15 9.70 1.92
CA VAL A 65 6.16 9.05 2.77
C VAL A 65 5.69 9.00 4.23
N PHE A 66 5.16 10.10 4.75
CA PHE A 66 4.66 10.19 6.13
C PHE A 66 3.19 9.74 6.29
N GLU A 67 2.65 8.99 5.32
CA GLU A 67 1.31 8.40 5.34
C GLU A 67 0.16 9.42 5.51
N MET A 68 0.39 10.68 5.18
CA MET A 68 -0.60 11.75 5.31
C MET A 68 -1.86 11.52 4.45
N TYR A 69 -1.74 10.69 3.40
CA TYR A 69 -2.84 10.28 2.50
C TYR A 69 -3.39 8.89 2.79
N ASN A 70 -2.96 8.24 3.87
CA ASN A 70 -3.63 7.05 4.38
C ASN A 70 -4.93 7.48 5.07
N LEU A 71 -6.08 6.98 4.59
CA LEU A 71 -7.38 7.42 5.09
C LEU A 71 -7.62 7.11 6.57
N GLN A 72 -7.02 6.04 7.10
CA GLN A 72 -7.06 5.71 8.53
C GLN A 72 -6.28 6.74 9.35
N VAL A 73 -5.08 7.11 8.89
CA VAL A 73 -4.27 8.17 9.50
C VAL A 73 -4.97 9.52 9.34
N ALA A 74 -5.49 9.81 8.14
CA ALA A 74 -6.17 11.07 7.81
C ALA A 74 -7.46 11.31 8.60
N SER A 75 -8.09 10.26 9.14
CA SER A 75 -9.30 10.36 9.99
C SER A 75 -9.01 10.41 11.50
N SER A 76 -7.77 10.18 11.93
CA SER A 76 -7.36 10.20 13.33
C SER A 76 -6.67 11.51 13.68
N GLN A 77 -7.25 12.31 14.60
CA GLN A 77 -6.71 13.62 14.98
C GLN A 77 -5.24 13.57 15.39
N PHE A 78 -4.87 12.63 16.26
CA PHE A 78 -3.49 12.52 16.76
C PHE A 78 -2.49 12.10 15.67
N GLN A 79 -2.85 11.11 14.85
CA GLN A 79 -1.96 10.62 13.79
C GLN A 79 -1.77 11.65 12.69
N VAL A 80 -2.83 12.41 12.35
CA VAL A 80 -2.77 13.50 11.37
C VAL A 80 -1.81 14.60 11.83
N ILE A 81 -1.85 15.04 13.09
CA ILE A 81 -0.95 16.07 13.60
C ILE A 81 0.51 15.63 13.46
N LYS A 82 0.83 14.39 13.84
CA LYS A 82 2.17 13.83 13.67
C LYS A 82 2.61 13.83 12.21
N SER A 83 1.75 13.39 11.29
CA SER A 83 2.03 13.35 9.85
C SER A 83 2.23 14.77 9.28
N ILE A 84 1.43 15.75 9.72
CA ILE A 84 1.56 17.16 9.29
C ILE A 84 2.91 17.71 9.70
N ILE A 85 3.30 17.58 10.97
CA ILE A 85 4.58 18.11 11.46
C ILE A 85 5.75 17.49 10.70
N LEU A 86 5.76 16.16 10.53
CA LEU A 86 6.82 15.48 9.81
C LEU A 86 6.87 15.87 8.33
N THR A 87 5.72 15.91 7.66
CA THR A 87 5.62 16.31 6.24
C THR A 87 6.09 17.75 6.06
N SER A 88 5.57 18.68 6.85
CA SER A 88 5.91 20.11 6.73
C SER A 88 7.38 20.36 7.01
N SER A 89 7.91 19.80 8.10
CA SER A 89 9.33 19.99 8.48
C SER A 89 10.27 19.44 7.40
N SER A 90 9.98 18.23 6.92
CA SER A 90 10.81 17.62 5.86
C SER A 90 10.66 18.35 4.52
N THR A 91 9.44 18.76 4.17
CA THR A 91 9.19 19.52 2.93
C THR A 91 9.96 20.85 2.95
N VAL A 92 9.82 21.62 4.02
CA VAL A 92 10.50 22.92 4.14
C VAL A 92 12.01 22.73 4.15
N LEU A 93 12.53 21.77 4.89
CA LEU A 93 13.97 21.48 4.93
C LEU A 93 14.52 21.16 3.53
N ILE A 94 13.88 20.22 2.81
CA ILE A 94 14.33 19.82 1.47
C ILE A 94 14.17 20.98 0.49
N TYR A 95 13.09 21.76 0.60
CA TYR A 95 12.84 22.92 -0.23
C TYR A 95 13.95 24.00 -0.08
N LEU A 96 14.40 24.23 1.15
CA LEU A 96 15.50 25.15 1.45
C LEU A 96 16.87 24.62 0.99
N LEU A 97 17.05 23.31 0.94
CA LEU A 97 18.31 22.67 0.53
C LEU A 97 18.45 22.49 -0.98
N THR A 98 17.45 22.86 -1.78
CA THR A 98 17.45 22.70 -3.24
C THR A 98 17.38 24.04 -3.99
N PRO A 99 18.28 25.00 -3.75
CA PRO A 99 18.19 26.39 -4.28
C PRO A 99 18.29 26.50 -5.80
N VAL A 100 18.61 25.40 -6.51
CA VAL A 100 18.59 25.34 -7.99
C VAL A 100 17.16 25.36 -8.54
N TYR A 101 16.21 24.73 -7.79
CA TYR A 101 14.81 24.58 -8.20
C TYR A 101 13.84 25.40 -7.34
N THR A 102 14.34 26.08 -6.32
CA THR A 102 13.59 26.85 -5.33
C THR A 102 14.20 28.23 -5.18
N PRO A 103 13.51 29.20 -4.53
CA PRO A 103 14.07 30.52 -4.28
C PRO A 103 15.39 30.46 -3.52
N VAL A 104 16.28 31.40 -3.81
CA VAL A 104 17.51 31.60 -3.05
C VAL A 104 17.15 31.96 -1.60
N LEU A 105 17.94 31.47 -0.64
CA LEU A 105 17.70 31.74 0.78
C LEU A 105 17.59 33.27 1.06
N PRO A 106 16.57 33.70 1.81
CA PRO A 106 16.35 35.10 2.07
C PRO A 106 17.42 35.65 3.01
N SER A 107 17.77 36.92 2.84
CA SER A 107 18.69 37.65 3.72
C SER A 107 18.15 37.73 5.16
N ASN A 108 16.84 37.94 5.30
CA ASN A 108 16.15 37.89 6.58
C ASN A 108 15.70 36.46 6.91
N ARG A 109 16.38 35.85 7.87
CA ARG A 109 16.06 34.43 8.29
C ARG A 109 14.68 34.26 8.91
N LEU A 110 14.03 35.30 9.39
CA LEU A 110 12.65 35.24 9.90
C LEU A 110 11.65 34.81 8.82
N GLN A 111 11.91 35.12 7.54
CA GLN A 111 11.07 34.70 6.44
C GLN A 111 11.00 33.15 6.31
N ILE A 112 12.05 32.45 6.70
CA ILE A 112 12.06 30.98 6.73
C ILE A 112 11.06 30.47 7.78
N LEU A 113 10.99 31.12 8.95
CA LEU A 113 10.01 30.78 9.96
C LEU A 113 8.58 31.06 9.50
N PHE A 114 8.34 32.20 8.85
CA PHE A 114 7.03 32.51 8.27
C PHE A 114 6.64 31.46 7.21
N PHE A 115 7.56 31.07 6.34
CA PHE A 115 7.33 30.01 5.36
C PHE A 115 6.97 28.67 6.03
N TYR A 116 7.72 28.28 7.05
CA TYR A 116 7.46 27.06 7.81
C TYR A 116 6.09 27.09 8.48
N PHE A 117 5.77 28.14 9.23
CA PHE A 117 4.49 28.25 9.92
C PHE A 117 3.31 28.39 8.96
N ALA A 118 3.50 29.01 7.78
CA ALA A 118 2.49 29.03 6.74
C ALA A 118 2.15 27.63 6.25
N VAL A 119 3.16 26.82 5.95
CA VAL A 119 2.96 25.43 5.49
C VAL A 119 2.31 24.58 6.57
N VAL A 120 2.84 24.62 7.81
CA VAL A 120 2.29 23.87 8.95
C VAL A 120 0.85 24.30 9.25
N GLY A 121 0.62 25.60 9.37
CA GLY A 121 -0.68 26.17 9.71
C GLY A 121 -1.75 25.89 8.68
N ALA A 122 -1.41 26.00 7.40
CA ALA A 122 -2.32 25.69 6.29
C ALA A 122 -2.75 24.22 6.30
N LEU A 123 -1.77 23.31 6.39
CA LEU A 123 -2.04 21.87 6.44
C LEU A 123 -2.83 21.50 7.69
N PHE A 124 -2.46 22.07 8.84
CA PHE A 124 -3.16 21.83 10.12
C PHE A 124 -4.61 22.28 10.04
N PHE A 125 -4.86 23.53 9.63
CA PHE A 125 -6.20 24.09 9.55
C PHE A 125 -7.10 23.30 8.59
N TRP A 126 -6.62 23.03 7.38
CA TRP A 126 -7.36 22.25 6.40
C TRP A 126 -7.64 20.82 6.91
N ARG A 127 -6.65 20.16 7.48
CA ARG A 127 -6.80 18.78 7.97
C ARG A 127 -7.72 18.68 9.19
N MET A 128 -7.75 19.69 10.05
CA MET A 128 -8.74 19.74 11.14
C MET A 128 -10.17 19.89 10.61
N ILE A 129 -10.38 20.71 9.58
CA ILE A 129 -11.67 20.79 8.89
C ILE A 129 -12.02 19.42 8.29
N TYR A 130 -11.09 18.78 7.62
CA TYR A 130 -11.31 17.45 7.03
C TYR A 130 -11.72 16.42 8.09
N VAL A 131 -10.96 16.30 9.18
CA VAL A 131 -11.23 15.32 10.24
C VAL A 131 -12.60 15.56 10.91
N ASN A 132 -12.89 16.80 11.23
CA ASN A 132 -14.10 17.12 12.00
C ASN A 132 -15.38 17.10 11.15
N TYR A 133 -15.33 17.54 9.91
CA TYR A 133 -16.52 17.73 9.07
C TYR A 133 -16.64 16.74 7.90
N LEU A 134 -15.51 16.32 7.30
CA LEU A 134 -15.53 15.50 6.09
C LEU A 134 -15.24 14.03 6.36
N ALA A 135 -14.37 13.70 7.33
CA ALA A 135 -14.01 12.32 7.64
C ALA A 135 -15.06 11.58 8.48
N SER A 136 -16.03 12.29 9.10
CA SER A 136 -17.03 11.68 9.97
C SER A 136 -18.15 10.96 9.16
N HIS A 137 -19.41 11.29 9.37
CA HIS A 137 -20.54 10.50 8.85
C HIS A 137 -20.91 10.66 7.37
N ARG A 138 -20.35 11.63 6.64
CA ARG A 138 -20.75 11.91 5.24
C ARG A 138 -20.23 10.91 4.21
N PHE A 139 -19.18 10.15 4.55
CA PHE A 139 -18.54 9.17 3.66
C PHE A 139 -18.87 7.71 4.02
N GLU A 140 -19.83 7.46 4.91
CA GLU A 140 -20.28 6.10 5.17
C GLU A 140 -20.92 5.50 3.91
N LYS A 141 -20.29 4.46 3.39
CA LYS A 141 -20.91 3.58 2.40
C LYS A 141 -21.71 2.52 3.13
N LYS A 142 -23.02 2.52 2.92
CA LYS A 142 -23.90 1.47 3.45
C LYS A 142 -24.12 0.43 2.38
N ALA A 143 -23.79 -0.81 2.66
CA ALA A 143 -23.96 -1.92 1.73
C ALA A 143 -24.79 -3.04 2.35
N ILE A 144 -25.44 -3.81 1.49
CA ILE A 144 -26.11 -5.07 1.81
C ILE A 144 -25.28 -6.19 1.21
N LEU A 145 -25.12 -7.28 1.97
CA LEU A 145 -24.39 -8.46 1.55
C LEU A 145 -25.36 -9.57 1.13
N ILE A 146 -25.10 -10.24 0.02
CA ILE A 146 -25.82 -11.45 -0.40
C ILE A 146 -24.81 -12.59 -0.30
N CYS A 147 -24.98 -13.47 0.69
CA CYS A 147 -24.03 -14.54 0.95
C CYS A 147 -24.68 -15.66 1.76
N ASP A 148 -23.98 -16.77 1.88
CA ASP A 148 -24.37 -17.87 2.77
C ASP A 148 -24.19 -17.43 4.22
N ARG A 149 -25.10 -17.85 5.09
CA ARG A 149 -25.16 -17.41 6.50
C ARG A 149 -23.86 -17.65 7.27
N GLU A 150 -23.20 -18.76 7.02
CA GLU A 150 -21.96 -19.14 7.69
C GLU A 150 -20.80 -18.16 7.39
N GLN A 151 -20.83 -17.54 6.24
CA GLN A 151 -19.76 -16.64 5.76
C GLN A 151 -19.95 -15.19 6.21
N VAL A 152 -21.14 -14.80 6.70
CA VAL A 152 -21.47 -13.40 7.05
C VAL A 152 -20.43 -12.76 7.96
N ALA A 153 -20.06 -13.46 9.05
CA ALA A 153 -19.15 -12.89 10.05
C ALA A 153 -17.76 -12.62 9.46
N GLU A 154 -17.24 -13.56 8.66
CA GLU A 154 -15.92 -13.44 8.02
C GLU A 154 -15.92 -12.32 6.98
N LEU A 155 -16.93 -12.30 6.09
CA LEU A 155 -17.04 -11.32 5.01
C LEU A 155 -17.23 -9.90 5.55
N VAL A 156 -18.07 -9.71 6.56
CA VAL A 156 -18.30 -8.42 7.23
C VAL A 156 -17.03 -7.94 7.92
N THR A 157 -16.34 -8.82 8.64
CA THR A 157 -15.09 -8.47 9.34
C THR A 157 -13.99 -8.11 8.35
N GLY A 158 -13.89 -8.85 7.24
CA GLY A 158 -12.94 -8.58 6.15
C GLY A 158 -13.10 -7.18 5.55
N LEU A 159 -14.33 -6.78 5.24
CA LEU A 159 -14.60 -5.44 4.68
C LEU A 159 -14.45 -4.32 5.72
N ARG A 160 -14.93 -4.53 6.96
CA ARG A 160 -14.83 -3.54 8.04
C ARG A 160 -13.38 -3.27 8.45
N SER A 161 -12.52 -4.30 8.45
CA SER A 161 -11.09 -4.13 8.73
C SER A 161 -10.36 -3.35 7.64
N ALA A 162 -10.85 -3.41 6.40
CA ALA A 162 -10.28 -2.71 5.25
C ALA A 162 -10.66 -1.21 5.22
N ASP A 163 -11.94 -0.90 5.48
CA ASP A 163 -12.43 0.48 5.58
C ASP A 163 -13.50 0.59 6.69
N PRO A 164 -13.20 1.27 7.81
CA PRO A 164 -14.16 1.50 8.89
C PRO A 164 -15.43 2.25 8.46
N HIS A 165 -15.38 3.01 7.36
CA HIS A 165 -16.53 3.73 6.80
C HIS A 165 -17.39 2.87 5.86
N TYR A 166 -16.97 1.63 5.58
CA TYR A 166 -17.75 0.67 4.81
C TYR A 166 -18.61 -0.17 5.75
N LYS A 167 -19.88 0.18 5.83
CA LYS A 167 -20.83 -0.44 6.77
C LYS A 167 -21.75 -1.42 6.08
N ILE A 168 -21.66 -2.69 6.41
CA ILE A 168 -22.69 -3.68 6.06
C ILE A 168 -23.83 -3.52 7.07
N ILE A 169 -25.00 -3.15 6.59
CA ILE A 169 -26.20 -2.87 7.40
C ILE A 169 -27.24 -4.01 7.41
N GLY A 170 -27.02 -5.02 6.59
CA GLY A 170 -27.85 -6.21 6.53
C GLY A 170 -27.32 -7.21 5.52
N TYR A 171 -27.82 -8.42 5.57
CA TYR A 171 -27.50 -9.45 4.57
C TYR A 171 -28.77 -10.17 4.10
N ILE A 172 -28.71 -10.77 2.93
CA ILE A 172 -29.69 -11.72 2.39
C ILE A 172 -29.03 -13.09 2.38
N ASN A 173 -29.69 -14.05 3.02
CA ASN A 173 -29.21 -15.43 3.02
C ASN A 173 -29.45 -16.05 1.64
N SER A 174 -28.40 -16.54 1.00
CA SER A 174 -28.46 -17.28 -0.25
C SER A 174 -28.69 -18.79 -0.04
N ASP A 175 -28.62 -19.27 1.19
CA ASP A 175 -28.81 -20.69 1.53
C ASP A 175 -30.18 -20.93 2.13
N SER A 176 -31.01 -21.73 1.43
CA SER A 176 -32.40 -22.04 1.84
C SER A 176 -32.55 -22.97 3.03
N ASN A 177 -31.45 -23.57 3.54
CA ASN A 177 -31.51 -24.69 4.48
C ASN A 177 -31.07 -24.40 5.94
N SER A 178 -30.83 -23.15 6.34
CA SER A 178 -30.32 -22.90 7.70
C SER A 178 -31.38 -22.36 8.65
N THR A 179 -31.79 -23.20 9.63
CA THR A 179 -32.83 -22.88 10.65
C THR A 179 -32.27 -22.49 12.02
N ASP A 180 -30.97 -22.46 12.26
CA ASP A 180 -30.41 -22.22 13.60
C ASP A 180 -30.21 -20.71 13.90
N VAL A 181 -30.81 -20.30 15.02
CA VAL A 181 -30.77 -18.90 15.55
C VAL A 181 -29.52 -18.72 16.40
N LYS A 182 -28.35 -18.51 15.79
CA LYS A 182 -27.19 -17.94 16.47
C LYS A 182 -27.22 -16.41 16.32
N LYS A 183 -26.76 -15.70 17.36
CA LYS A 183 -26.68 -14.24 17.42
C LYS A 183 -26.12 -13.66 16.14
N GLU A 184 -26.95 -13.00 15.33
CA GLU A 184 -26.60 -12.49 14.02
C GLU A 184 -25.71 -11.26 14.13
N PHE A 185 -24.65 -11.20 13.34
CA PHE A 185 -23.69 -10.08 13.28
C PHE A 185 -24.32 -8.84 12.63
N VAL A 186 -25.26 -9.07 11.69
CA VAL A 186 -26.07 -8.08 10.97
C VAL A 186 -27.45 -8.70 10.70
N PRO A 187 -28.52 -7.87 10.61
CA PRO A 187 -29.88 -8.37 10.40
C PRO A 187 -30.03 -9.07 9.05
N ASN A 188 -30.74 -10.20 9.04
CA ASN A 188 -31.18 -10.86 7.82
C ASN A 188 -32.35 -10.09 7.22
N ILE A 189 -32.30 -9.84 5.91
CA ILE A 189 -33.33 -9.09 5.16
C ILE A 189 -34.08 -10.09 4.30
N ASP A 190 -35.43 -10.06 4.38
CA ASP A 190 -36.26 -10.82 3.47
C ASP A 190 -36.14 -10.27 2.02
N ILE A 191 -36.04 -11.19 1.06
CA ILE A 191 -35.90 -10.90 -0.37
C ILE A 191 -37.03 -9.95 -0.84
N ASN A 192 -38.25 -10.16 -0.40
CA ASN A 192 -39.42 -9.36 -0.82
C ASN A 192 -39.34 -7.92 -0.27
N SER A 193 -38.60 -7.67 0.80
CA SER A 193 -38.42 -6.36 1.42
C SER A 193 -37.17 -5.61 0.97
N LEU A 194 -36.34 -6.22 0.11
CA LEU A 194 -35.03 -5.69 -0.30
C LEU A 194 -35.11 -4.28 -0.85
N GLU A 195 -35.98 -4.02 -1.84
CA GLU A 195 -36.10 -2.69 -2.46
C GLU A 195 -36.51 -1.62 -1.46
N SER A 196 -37.51 -1.93 -0.61
CA SER A 196 -37.98 -1.02 0.42
C SER A 196 -36.93 -0.73 1.47
N PHE A 197 -36.13 -1.73 1.86
CA PHE A 197 -35.02 -1.62 2.80
C PHE A 197 -33.89 -0.76 2.23
N VAL A 198 -33.49 -1.01 0.96
CA VAL A 198 -32.48 -0.24 0.23
C VAL A 198 -32.85 1.25 0.18
N ARG A 199 -34.09 1.54 -0.16
CA ARG A 199 -34.60 2.94 -0.23
C ARG A 199 -34.64 3.61 1.13
N ARG A 200 -35.18 2.93 2.17
CA ARG A 200 -35.34 3.48 3.52
C ARG A 200 -34.02 3.79 4.20
N ASN A 201 -33.03 2.90 4.07
CA ASN A 201 -31.75 3.02 4.74
C ASN A 201 -30.68 3.76 3.92
N SER A 202 -31.01 4.26 2.73
CA SER A 202 -30.06 4.93 1.83
C SER A 202 -28.83 4.07 1.54
N VAL A 203 -29.07 2.82 1.14
CA VAL A 203 -28.01 1.87 0.75
C VAL A 203 -27.30 2.40 -0.48
N SER A 204 -25.98 2.30 -0.52
CA SER A 204 -25.13 2.78 -1.62
C SER A 204 -24.92 1.69 -2.67
N GLU A 205 -24.75 0.45 -2.23
CA GLU A 205 -24.45 -0.67 -3.11
C GLU A 205 -24.89 -2.01 -2.50
N VAL A 206 -25.14 -2.99 -3.38
CA VAL A 206 -25.39 -4.39 -3.02
C VAL A 206 -24.18 -5.22 -3.40
N VAL A 207 -23.69 -6.03 -2.47
CA VAL A 207 -22.49 -6.85 -2.64
C VAL A 207 -22.88 -8.31 -2.69
N VAL A 208 -22.57 -8.98 -3.80
CA VAL A 208 -22.85 -10.39 -4.00
C VAL A 208 -21.61 -11.23 -3.66
N ALA A 209 -21.73 -12.13 -2.71
CA ALA A 209 -20.66 -13.01 -2.27
C ALA A 209 -21.03 -14.50 -2.35
N SER A 210 -22.24 -14.83 -2.85
CA SER A 210 -22.66 -16.22 -2.97
C SER A 210 -21.75 -16.99 -3.92
N GLN A 211 -21.20 -18.11 -3.43
CA GLN A 211 -20.33 -18.99 -4.21
C GLN A 211 -21.10 -20.14 -4.88
N LYS A 212 -22.37 -20.35 -4.48
CA LYS A 212 -23.21 -21.40 -5.03
C LYS A 212 -23.94 -20.88 -6.26
N THR A 213 -23.91 -21.66 -7.34
CA THR A 213 -24.65 -21.34 -8.58
C THR A 213 -26.16 -21.22 -8.33
N ASP A 214 -26.66 -22.00 -7.36
CA ASP A 214 -28.09 -22.04 -6.98
C ASP A 214 -28.44 -21.01 -5.88
N GLY A 215 -27.47 -20.26 -5.37
CA GLY A 215 -27.68 -19.30 -4.29
C GLY A 215 -28.41 -18.02 -4.71
N ILE A 216 -28.53 -17.76 -6.00
CA ILE A 216 -29.31 -16.63 -6.54
C ILE A 216 -30.60 -17.19 -7.12
N THR A 217 -31.66 -17.20 -6.33
CA THR A 217 -33.00 -17.60 -6.78
C THR A 217 -33.53 -16.65 -7.84
N VAL A 218 -34.48 -17.13 -8.67
CA VAL A 218 -35.14 -16.28 -9.71
C VAL A 218 -35.75 -15.02 -9.10
N GLY A 219 -36.35 -15.13 -7.91
CA GLY A 219 -36.93 -13.99 -7.19
C GLY A 219 -35.88 -12.94 -6.80
N LEU A 220 -34.73 -13.39 -6.26
CA LEU A 220 -33.62 -12.52 -5.90
C LEU A 220 -33.00 -11.86 -7.15
N TYR A 221 -32.81 -12.63 -8.21
CA TYR A 221 -32.29 -12.12 -9.48
C TYR A 221 -33.16 -10.99 -10.04
N ASN A 222 -34.48 -11.18 -10.06
CA ASN A 222 -35.41 -10.15 -10.54
C ASN A 222 -35.33 -8.87 -9.67
N GLN A 223 -35.24 -9.00 -8.36
CA GLN A 223 -35.05 -7.85 -7.45
C GLN A 223 -33.71 -7.13 -7.71
N LEU A 224 -32.64 -7.85 -7.99
CA LEU A 224 -31.34 -7.25 -8.32
C LEU A 224 -31.39 -6.49 -9.64
N ILE A 225 -32.02 -7.04 -10.69
CA ILE A 225 -32.20 -6.34 -11.95
C ILE A 225 -32.99 -5.04 -11.75
N HIS A 226 -34.09 -5.09 -10.99
CA HIS A 226 -34.90 -3.90 -10.70
C HIS A 226 -34.11 -2.82 -9.94
N LEU A 227 -33.24 -3.22 -8.99
CA LEU A 227 -32.34 -2.29 -8.30
C LEU A 227 -31.30 -1.70 -9.26
N LEU A 228 -30.75 -2.51 -10.17
CA LEU A 228 -29.80 -2.05 -11.18
C LEU A 228 -30.43 -1.02 -12.11
N GLU A 229 -31.64 -1.29 -12.61
CA GLU A 229 -32.41 -0.35 -13.43
C GLU A 229 -32.74 0.93 -12.67
N SER A 230 -32.95 0.84 -11.36
CA SER A 230 -33.15 2.00 -10.46
C SER A 230 -31.86 2.77 -10.17
N GLY A 231 -30.72 2.37 -10.74
CA GLY A 231 -29.42 3.04 -10.62
C GLY A 231 -28.63 2.71 -9.35
N TYR A 232 -28.95 1.61 -8.66
CA TYR A 232 -28.12 1.09 -7.57
C TYR A 232 -26.95 0.28 -8.12
N THR A 233 -25.81 0.38 -7.45
CA THR A 233 -24.61 -0.35 -7.83
C THR A 233 -24.65 -1.76 -7.24
N ILE A 234 -24.46 -2.77 -8.09
CA ILE A 234 -24.30 -4.17 -7.68
C ILE A 234 -22.90 -4.59 -8.01
N ARG A 235 -22.16 -5.09 -7.03
CA ARG A 235 -20.77 -5.53 -7.20
C ARG A 235 -20.53 -6.89 -6.56
N GLU A 236 -19.56 -7.60 -7.07
CA GLU A 236 -19.09 -8.82 -6.47
C GLU A 236 -18.18 -8.55 -5.26
N TYR A 237 -18.26 -9.39 -4.23
CA TYR A 237 -17.47 -9.26 -3.01
C TYR A 237 -15.96 -9.16 -3.28
N THR A 238 -15.46 -10.02 -4.18
CA THR A 238 -14.04 -10.05 -4.54
C THR A 238 -13.57 -8.72 -5.12
N GLN A 239 -14.39 -8.06 -5.94
CA GLN A 239 -14.09 -6.74 -6.51
C GLN A 239 -14.09 -5.64 -5.43
N VAL A 240 -15.07 -5.69 -4.51
CA VAL A 240 -15.14 -4.75 -3.39
C VAL A 240 -13.94 -4.93 -2.47
N TYR A 241 -13.65 -6.18 -2.08
CA TYR A 241 -12.50 -6.51 -1.24
C TYR A 241 -11.19 -6.05 -1.88
N GLU A 242 -10.97 -6.34 -3.15
CA GLU A 242 -9.80 -5.94 -3.90
C GLU A 242 -9.64 -4.40 -3.96
N THR A 243 -10.74 -3.68 -4.19
CA THR A 243 -10.75 -2.21 -4.23
C THR A 243 -10.38 -1.61 -2.88
N LEU A 244 -10.91 -2.16 -1.78
CA LEU A 244 -10.70 -1.63 -0.43
C LEU A 244 -9.34 -2.01 0.15
N THR A 245 -8.93 -3.27 -0.03
CA THR A 245 -7.72 -3.82 0.62
C THR A 245 -6.47 -3.73 -0.24
N GLN A 246 -6.62 -3.57 -1.56
CA GLN A 246 -5.54 -3.71 -2.54
C GLN A 246 -4.84 -5.08 -2.45
N ARG A 247 -5.65 -6.13 -2.21
CA ARG A 247 -5.29 -7.54 -2.13
C ARG A 247 -6.24 -8.38 -2.96
N ILE A 248 -5.77 -9.50 -3.50
CA ILE A 248 -6.63 -10.48 -4.17
C ILE A 248 -7.04 -11.54 -3.14
N PRO A 249 -8.34 -11.73 -2.88
CA PRO A 249 -8.82 -12.71 -1.89
C PRO A 249 -8.73 -14.15 -2.44
N VAL A 250 -7.53 -14.73 -2.41
CA VAL A 250 -7.23 -16.06 -2.99
C VAL A 250 -8.15 -17.16 -2.48
N GLN A 251 -8.55 -17.11 -1.22
CA GLN A 251 -9.46 -18.10 -0.61
C GLN A 251 -10.84 -18.16 -1.28
N TYR A 252 -11.29 -17.07 -1.90
CA TYR A 252 -12.59 -16.99 -2.59
C TYR A 252 -12.48 -17.20 -4.11
N VAL A 253 -11.26 -17.21 -4.63
CA VAL A 253 -10.98 -17.28 -6.08
C VAL A 253 -10.76 -18.72 -6.57
N ALA A 254 -10.65 -19.70 -5.69
CA ALA A 254 -10.19 -21.06 -5.97
C ALA A 254 -10.90 -21.76 -7.15
N ARG A 255 -12.19 -21.48 -7.40
CA ARG A 255 -12.96 -22.07 -8.52
C ARG A 255 -12.86 -21.32 -9.83
N ASP A 256 -12.66 -19.99 -9.76
CA ASP A 256 -12.69 -19.10 -10.92
C ASP A 256 -11.36 -18.33 -11.11
N PHE A 257 -10.25 -18.93 -10.72
CA PHE A 257 -8.93 -18.31 -10.75
C PHE A 257 -8.64 -17.60 -12.10
N TYR A 258 -8.90 -18.28 -13.21
CA TYR A 258 -8.65 -17.70 -14.55
C TYR A 258 -9.56 -16.52 -14.90
N ARG A 259 -10.75 -16.46 -14.34
CA ARG A 259 -11.70 -15.36 -14.53
C ARG A 259 -11.25 -14.11 -13.77
N TYR A 260 -10.67 -14.28 -12.59
CA TYR A 260 -10.22 -13.20 -11.72
C TYR A 260 -8.78 -12.78 -11.97
N PHE A 261 -8.01 -13.56 -12.73
CA PHE A 261 -6.60 -13.33 -12.95
C PHE A 261 -6.26 -13.04 -14.42
N PRO A 262 -6.78 -11.96 -15.03
CA PRO A 262 -6.23 -11.46 -16.27
C PRO A 262 -4.84 -10.88 -15.93
N PHE A 263 -3.78 -11.47 -16.47
CA PHE A 263 -2.45 -10.89 -16.36
C PHE A 263 -2.48 -9.45 -16.87
N SER A 264 -1.88 -8.53 -16.12
CA SER A 264 -1.81 -7.13 -16.49
C SER A 264 -1.26 -6.98 -17.91
N ARG A 265 -1.87 -6.11 -18.71
CA ARG A 265 -1.34 -5.71 -20.03
C ARG A 265 0.09 -5.18 -19.91
N SER A 266 0.46 -4.59 -18.77
CA SER A 266 1.82 -4.12 -18.49
C SER A 266 2.86 -5.25 -18.49
N ASN A 267 2.48 -6.48 -18.13
CA ASN A 267 3.40 -7.63 -18.20
C ASN A 267 3.74 -8.04 -19.64
N GLN A 268 2.96 -7.58 -20.63
CA GLN A 268 3.14 -7.84 -22.07
C GLN A 268 3.59 -6.58 -22.83
N ASN A 269 3.55 -5.40 -22.21
CA ASN A 269 3.94 -4.15 -22.84
C ASN A 269 5.46 -4.02 -22.88
N HIS A 270 6.05 -4.25 -24.06
CA HIS A 270 7.50 -4.22 -24.26
C HIS A 270 8.13 -2.86 -23.92
N LEU A 271 7.47 -1.74 -24.23
CA LEU A 271 7.96 -0.40 -23.89
C LEU A 271 8.02 -0.22 -22.36
N TYR A 272 6.96 -0.59 -21.65
CA TYR A 272 6.96 -0.53 -20.19
C TYR A 272 8.08 -1.40 -19.61
N LEU A 273 8.25 -2.63 -20.09
CA LEU A 273 9.30 -3.54 -19.63
C LEU A 273 10.71 -3.02 -19.95
N LEU A 274 10.89 -2.32 -21.08
CA LEU A 274 12.14 -1.66 -21.43
C LEU A 274 12.45 -0.53 -20.44
N PHE A 275 11.47 0.36 -20.15
CA PHE A 275 11.64 1.43 -19.17
C PHE A 275 11.94 0.89 -17.78
N VAL A 276 11.21 -0.14 -17.34
CA VAL A 276 11.49 -0.82 -16.07
C VAL A 276 12.91 -1.36 -16.05
N ARG A 277 13.36 -2.01 -17.12
CA ARG A 277 14.72 -2.56 -17.20
C ARG A 277 15.80 -1.49 -17.18
N LEU A 278 15.59 -0.38 -17.88
CA LEU A 278 16.51 0.75 -17.84
C LEU A 278 16.60 1.33 -16.41
N PHE A 279 15.47 1.50 -15.75
CA PHE A 279 15.40 1.95 -14.36
C PHE A 279 16.11 0.97 -13.40
N GLU A 280 15.92 -0.36 -13.59
CA GLU A 280 16.61 -1.40 -12.83
C GLU A 280 18.13 -1.30 -12.97
N ILE A 281 18.64 -1.10 -14.19
CA ILE A 281 20.08 -0.97 -14.44
C ILE A 281 20.62 0.30 -13.77
N LEU A 282 19.96 1.44 -13.93
CA LEU A 282 20.40 2.70 -13.31
C LEU A 282 20.41 2.62 -11.78
N THR A 283 19.36 2.08 -11.18
CA THR A 283 19.29 1.90 -9.72
C THR A 283 20.30 0.87 -9.23
N ALA A 284 20.56 -0.20 -10.00
CA ALA A 284 21.56 -1.19 -9.64
C ALA A 284 22.98 -0.61 -9.68
N LEU A 285 23.31 0.16 -10.69
CA LEU A 285 24.61 0.85 -10.79
C LEU A 285 24.79 1.84 -9.63
N LEU A 286 23.78 2.65 -9.34
CA LEU A 286 23.81 3.57 -8.19
C LEU A 286 23.99 2.81 -6.86
N GLY A 287 23.20 1.74 -6.65
CA GLY A 287 23.27 0.93 -5.45
C GLY A 287 24.64 0.23 -5.28
N ILE A 288 25.24 -0.26 -6.37
CA ILE A 288 26.59 -0.83 -6.35
C ILE A 288 27.61 0.26 -6.01
N THR A 289 27.52 1.45 -6.59
CA THR A 289 28.43 2.57 -6.31
C THR A 289 28.37 2.96 -4.83
N VAL A 290 27.16 3.11 -4.27
CA VAL A 290 26.99 3.39 -2.83
C VAL A 290 27.52 2.23 -1.98
N GLY A 291 27.26 0.98 -2.37
CA GLY A 291 27.76 -0.21 -1.69
C GLY A 291 29.28 -0.26 -1.66
N LEU A 292 29.95 0.10 -2.76
CA LEU A 292 31.41 0.20 -2.84
C LEU A 292 31.96 1.32 -1.94
N ALA A 293 31.29 2.48 -1.90
CA ALA A 293 31.68 3.57 -1.00
C ALA A 293 31.56 3.18 0.49
N LEU A 294 30.57 2.37 0.85
CA LEU A 294 30.38 1.84 2.21
C LEU A 294 31.28 0.64 2.52
N LEU A 295 31.89 0.01 1.52
CA LEU A 295 32.63 -1.23 1.66
C LEU A 295 33.77 -1.16 2.71
N PRO A 296 34.59 -0.10 2.83
CA PRO A 296 35.60 -0.01 3.88
C PRO A 296 35.01 -0.12 5.29
N VAL A 297 33.90 0.57 5.55
CA VAL A 297 33.22 0.51 6.86
C VAL A 297 32.65 -0.89 7.12
N ILE A 298 32.08 -1.52 6.09
CA ILE A 298 31.52 -2.88 6.17
C ILE A 298 32.65 -3.90 6.42
N LEU A 299 33.81 -3.76 5.79
CA LEU A 299 34.97 -4.64 5.99
C LEU A 299 35.47 -4.56 7.42
N ILE A 300 35.66 -3.35 7.95
CA ILE A 300 36.11 -3.14 9.34
C ILE A 300 35.07 -3.73 10.31
N GLY A 301 33.79 -3.43 10.12
CA GLY A 301 32.72 -3.96 10.96
C GLY A 301 32.60 -5.49 10.88
N ASN A 302 32.82 -6.08 9.70
CA ASN A 302 32.83 -7.53 9.52
C ASN A 302 34.05 -8.19 10.23
N LEU A 303 35.21 -7.56 10.18
CA LEU A 303 36.42 -8.04 10.84
C LEU A 303 36.24 -8.06 12.37
N LEU A 304 35.69 -7.02 12.94
CA LEU A 304 35.49 -6.86 14.37
C LEU A 304 34.28 -7.64 14.91
N GLY A 305 33.13 -7.58 14.19
CA GLY A 305 31.84 -8.08 14.66
C GLY A 305 31.45 -9.48 14.18
N ASN A 306 31.63 -9.78 12.90
CA ASN A 306 31.16 -11.05 12.30
C ASN A 306 32.26 -12.12 12.18
N ARG A 307 33.54 -11.72 12.04
CA ARG A 307 34.74 -12.54 11.97
C ARG A 307 34.66 -13.71 10.98
N GLY A 308 34.37 -13.44 9.68
CA GLY A 308 34.30 -14.50 8.66
C GLY A 308 34.08 -13.96 7.27
N ARG A 309 33.57 -14.83 6.33
CA ARG A 309 33.31 -14.44 4.94
C ARG A 309 32.37 -13.24 4.88
N LEU A 310 32.70 -12.25 4.04
CA LEU A 310 31.93 -11.02 3.87
C LEU A 310 30.56 -11.28 3.25
N PHE A 311 30.53 -12.08 2.20
CA PHE A 311 29.32 -12.40 1.46
C PHE A 311 28.68 -13.71 1.92
N TYR A 312 27.37 -13.73 1.83
CA TYR A 312 26.52 -14.89 2.02
C TYR A 312 25.66 -15.09 0.78
N THR A 313 25.55 -16.33 0.33
CA THR A 313 24.73 -16.71 -0.80
C THR A 313 23.69 -17.74 -0.39
N GLN A 314 22.49 -17.65 -0.92
CA GLN A 314 21.40 -18.57 -0.63
C GLN A 314 20.56 -18.82 -1.88
N LYS A 315 20.13 -20.07 -2.10
CA LYS A 315 19.22 -20.40 -3.19
C LYS A 315 17.83 -19.81 -2.97
N ARG A 316 17.28 -19.16 -3.97
CA ARG A 316 15.95 -18.57 -4.01
C ARG A 316 15.23 -18.88 -5.30
N VAL A 317 13.89 -18.91 -5.25
CA VAL A 317 13.07 -19.12 -6.43
C VAL A 317 12.86 -17.78 -7.13
N GLY A 318 13.18 -17.75 -8.41
CA GLY A 318 13.05 -16.60 -9.30
C GLY A 318 11.88 -16.72 -10.28
N LYS A 319 11.94 -15.93 -11.36
CA LYS A 319 10.92 -15.95 -12.41
C LYS A 319 10.77 -17.35 -13.02
N ASN A 320 9.52 -17.75 -13.26
CA ASN A 320 9.15 -19.07 -13.82
C ASN A 320 9.69 -20.26 -13.00
N GLY A 321 9.89 -20.09 -11.70
CA GLY A 321 10.40 -21.17 -10.84
C GLY A 321 11.92 -21.40 -10.93
N VAL A 322 12.65 -20.65 -11.75
CA VAL A 322 14.10 -20.80 -11.91
C VAL A 322 14.84 -20.42 -10.66
N VAL A 323 15.62 -21.34 -10.10
CA VAL A 323 16.40 -21.11 -8.87
C VAL A 323 17.64 -20.28 -9.17
N PHE A 324 17.90 -19.23 -8.38
CA PHE A 324 19.10 -18.41 -8.45
C PHE A 324 19.74 -18.23 -7.07
N ASN A 325 20.97 -17.73 -7.03
CA ASN A 325 21.68 -17.44 -5.79
C ASN A 325 21.56 -15.96 -5.44
N ILE A 326 20.81 -15.63 -4.38
CA ILE A 326 20.75 -14.28 -3.85
C ILE A 326 22.04 -13.93 -3.11
N LEU A 327 22.55 -12.72 -3.31
CA LEU A 327 23.76 -12.21 -2.68
C LEU A 327 23.41 -11.27 -1.53
N LYS A 328 24.06 -11.44 -0.36
CA LYS A 328 23.91 -10.56 0.81
C LYS A 328 25.24 -10.39 1.54
N PHE A 329 25.36 -9.33 2.34
CA PHE A 329 26.40 -9.33 3.37
C PHE A 329 25.99 -10.26 4.51
N ARG A 330 26.98 -10.96 5.07
CA ARG A 330 26.69 -11.88 6.17
C ARG A 330 26.38 -11.12 7.46
N THR A 331 25.28 -11.50 8.10
CA THR A 331 24.76 -10.89 9.33
C THR A 331 24.62 -11.89 10.49
N MET A 332 24.85 -13.17 10.22
CA MET A 332 24.72 -14.25 11.20
C MET A 332 26.06 -14.92 11.49
N VAL A 333 26.14 -15.64 12.60
CA VAL A 333 27.27 -16.46 13.00
C VAL A 333 27.61 -17.53 11.96
N LYS A 334 28.87 -18.06 12.03
CA LYS A 334 29.24 -19.24 11.22
C LYS A 334 28.30 -20.40 11.57
N ASN A 335 27.89 -21.15 10.58
CA ASN A 335 27.02 -22.33 10.75
C ASN A 335 25.63 -22.05 11.36
N ALA A 336 25.06 -20.85 11.11
CA ALA A 336 23.71 -20.49 11.56
C ALA A 336 22.60 -21.42 11.05
N GLU A 337 22.85 -22.25 10.04
CA GLU A 337 21.90 -23.17 9.40
C GLU A 337 22.32 -24.65 9.54
N LYS A 338 23.04 -25.02 10.60
CA LYS A 338 23.45 -26.43 10.80
C LYS A 338 22.25 -27.37 10.92
N ASP A 339 21.18 -26.89 11.54
CA ASP A 339 19.97 -27.67 11.83
C ASP A 339 18.88 -27.51 10.74
N GLY A 340 19.27 -27.05 9.55
CA GLY A 340 18.36 -26.90 8.42
C GLY A 340 17.85 -25.48 8.17
N ALA A 341 16.87 -25.39 7.28
CA ALA A 341 16.25 -24.14 6.86
C ALA A 341 15.16 -23.73 7.88
N VAL A 342 15.38 -22.62 8.59
CA VAL A 342 14.41 -22.06 9.54
C VAL A 342 14.13 -20.61 9.19
N PHE A 343 12.88 -20.15 9.37
CA PHE A 343 12.54 -18.73 9.29
C PHE A 343 13.31 -17.93 10.35
N THR A 344 13.67 -16.70 10.01
CA THR A 344 14.33 -15.81 10.96
C THR A 344 13.26 -15.18 11.85
N THR A 345 13.38 -15.37 13.17
CA THR A 345 12.45 -14.82 14.17
C THR A 345 12.88 -13.44 14.66
N THR A 346 11.96 -12.71 15.27
CA THR A 346 12.26 -11.47 15.99
C THR A 346 13.23 -11.80 17.16
N ASN A 347 14.38 -11.15 17.24
CA ASN A 347 15.46 -11.44 18.21
C ASN A 347 16.21 -12.78 18.02
N ASP A 348 16.34 -13.22 16.78
CA ASP A 348 17.12 -14.43 16.45
C ASP A 348 18.55 -14.35 16.99
N ARG A 349 18.92 -15.29 17.86
CA ARG A 349 20.24 -15.35 18.53
C ARG A 349 21.41 -15.61 17.57
N ARG A 350 21.11 -16.05 16.35
CA ARG A 350 22.10 -16.27 15.30
C ARG A 350 22.63 -14.97 14.71
N ILE A 351 21.92 -13.85 14.90
CA ILE A 351 22.29 -12.55 14.35
C ILE A 351 23.35 -11.90 15.24
N THR A 352 24.50 -11.51 14.66
CA THR A 352 25.56 -10.80 15.38
C THR A 352 25.16 -9.34 15.69
N ALA A 353 25.84 -8.67 16.61
CA ALA A 353 25.57 -7.26 16.92
C ALA A 353 25.76 -6.35 15.68
N PHE A 354 26.84 -6.56 14.93
CA PHE A 354 27.06 -5.85 13.66
C PHE A 354 26.02 -6.26 12.59
N GLY A 355 25.63 -7.53 12.57
CA GLY A 355 24.57 -8.02 11.70
C GLY A 355 23.21 -7.35 11.97
N LYS A 356 22.88 -7.06 13.24
CA LYS A 356 21.69 -6.29 13.60
C LYS A 356 21.72 -4.88 13.00
N PHE A 357 22.88 -4.20 13.08
CA PHE A 357 23.05 -2.88 12.46
C PHE A 357 22.86 -2.95 10.95
N LEU A 358 23.50 -3.89 10.25
CA LEU A 358 23.38 -4.06 8.80
C LEU A 358 21.93 -4.33 8.37
N ARG A 359 21.20 -5.19 9.09
CA ARG A 359 19.80 -5.50 8.82
C ARG A 359 18.89 -4.29 9.06
N LYS A 360 19.11 -3.59 10.18
CA LYS A 360 18.32 -2.39 10.52
C LYS A 360 18.46 -1.28 9.47
N THR A 361 19.64 -1.13 8.90
CA THR A 361 19.95 -0.15 7.85
C THR A 361 19.71 -0.68 6.44
N ARG A 362 19.33 -1.96 6.28
CA ARG A 362 19.20 -2.66 4.99
C ARG A 362 20.48 -2.70 4.14
N ILE A 363 21.62 -2.37 4.72
CA ILE A 363 22.92 -2.43 4.03
C ILE A 363 23.28 -3.87 3.67
N ASP A 364 22.82 -4.86 4.45
CA ASP A 364 23.03 -6.28 4.15
C ASP A 364 22.46 -6.71 2.80
N GLU A 365 21.48 -5.99 2.25
CA GLU A 365 20.84 -6.30 0.96
C GLU A 365 21.52 -5.61 -0.25
N PHE A 366 22.50 -4.72 -0.05
CA PHE A 366 23.20 -4.02 -1.15
C PHE A 366 23.83 -4.96 -2.21
N PRO A 367 24.41 -6.12 -1.88
CA PRO A 367 24.92 -7.04 -2.89
C PRO A 367 23.85 -7.57 -3.86
N GLN A 368 22.56 -7.48 -3.51
CA GLN A 368 21.46 -7.88 -4.41
C GLN A 368 21.35 -6.98 -5.65
N PHE A 369 21.91 -5.75 -5.63
CA PHE A 369 22.00 -4.94 -6.84
C PHE A 369 22.79 -5.64 -7.96
N ILE A 370 23.71 -6.53 -7.62
CA ILE A 370 24.40 -7.40 -8.60
C ILE A 370 23.40 -8.39 -9.21
N ASN A 371 22.50 -8.99 -8.42
CA ASN A 371 21.45 -9.86 -8.94
C ASN A 371 20.47 -9.10 -9.86
N ILE A 372 20.15 -7.84 -9.53
CA ILE A 372 19.31 -6.98 -10.38
C ILE A 372 20.03 -6.69 -11.70
N LEU A 373 21.31 -6.36 -11.66
CA LEU A 373 22.10 -6.09 -12.86
C LEU A 373 22.19 -7.31 -13.77
N ARG A 374 22.38 -8.51 -13.20
CA ARG A 374 22.37 -9.79 -13.92
C ARG A 374 21.00 -10.13 -14.52
N GLY A 375 19.92 -9.61 -13.93
CA GLY A 375 18.56 -9.88 -14.37
C GLY A 375 17.86 -11.02 -13.62
N ASP A 376 18.49 -11.58 -12.57
CA ASP A 376 17.90 -12.58 -11.68
C ASP A 376 16.73 -11.99 -10.87
N MET A 377 16.87 -10.71 -10.51
CA MET A 377 15.92 -9.93 -9.72
C MET A 377 15.50 -8.63 -10.42
N ALA A 378 14.41 -8.08 -9.97
CA ALA A 378 13.92 -6.73 -10.25
C ALA A 378 14.14 -5.81 -9.04
N VAL A 379 14.01 -4.50 -9.21
CA VAL A 379 13.89 -3.57 -8.08
C VAL A 379 12.57 -3.80 -7.36
N ILE A 380 11.47 -3.95 -8.12
CA ILE A 380 10.12 -4.13 -7.59
C ILE A 380 9.56 -5.48 -8.03
N GLY A 381 9.08 -6.27 -7.07
CA GLY A 381 8.48 -7.58 -7.30
C GLY A 381 8.20 -8.34 -6.00
N PRO A 382 7.62 -9.54 -6.09
CA PRO A 382 7.48 -10.43 -4.93
C PRO A 382 8.81 -10.72 -4.27
N ARG A 383 8.85 -10.79 -2.92
CA ARG A 383 10.08 -11.18 -2.22
C ARG A 383 10.46 -12.63 -2.58
N PRO A 384 11.73 -12.90 -2.98
CA PRO A 384 12.13 -14.26 -3.34
C PRO A 384 12.20 -15.15 -2.10
N GLU A 385 11.57 -16.32 -2.18
CA GLU A 385 11.54 -17.32 -1.09
C GLU A 385 12.48 -18.51 -1.38
N ARG A 386 12.82 -19.27 -0.33
CA ARG A 386 13.65 -20.47 -0.44
C ARG A 386 12.85 -21.60 -1.10
N PRO A 387 13.47 -22.45 -1.97
CA PRO A 387 12.78 -23.55 -2.63
C PRO A 387 12.04 -24.48 -1.63
N VAL A 388 12.63 -24.77 -0.47
CA VAL A 388 12.01 -25.59 0.57
C VAL A 388 10.68 -24.99 1.03
N PHE A 389 10.66 -23.71 1.36
CA PHE A 389 9.44 -23.03 1.81
C PHE A 389 8.41 -22.87 0.69
N VAL A 390 8.87 -22.66 -0.55
CA VAL A 390 7.94 -22.59 -1.71
C VAL A 390 7.18 -23.91 -1.85
N ASN A 391 7.88 -25.04 -1.74
CA ASN A 391 7.26 -26.37 -1.85
C ASN A 391 6.27 -26.62 -0.71
N GLU A 392 6.67 -26.38 0.55
CA GLU A 392 5.82 -26.52 1.72
C GLU A 392 4.55 -25.66 1.65
N ILE A 393 4.68 -24.41 1.20
CA ILE A 393 3.53 -23.50 1.09
C ILE A 393 2.66 -23.90 -0.09
N ALA A 394 3.23 -24.33 -1.22
CA ALA A 394 2.46 -24.73 -2.40
C ALA A 394 1.59 -25.97 -2.14
N GLU A 395 2.01 -26.88 -1.25
CA GLU A 395 1.21 -28.05 -0.85
C GLU A 395 -0.10 -27.67 -0.15
N VAL A 396 -0.09 -26.60 0.64
CA VAL A 396 -1.26 -26.16 1.43
C VAL A 396 -1.97 -24.96 0.82
N MET A 397 -1.34 -24.28 -0.12
CA MET A 397 -1.83 -23.04 -0.68
C MET A 397 -1.86 -23.09 -2.21
N PRO A 398 -3.01 -23.39 -2.82
CA PRO A 398 -3.17 -23.37 -4.25
C PRO A 398 -2.73 -22.01 -4.83
N PHE A 399 -2.17 -22.02 -6.03
CA PHE A 399 -1.74 -20.82 -6.76
C PHE A 399 -0.56 -20.05 -6.17
N TYR A 400 0.11 -20.54 -5.11
CA TYR A 400 1.27 -19.86 -4.53
C TYR A 400 2.36 -19.59 -5.55
N GLU A 401 2.60 -20.52 -6.46
CA GLU A 401 3.62 -20.42 -7.50
C GLU A 401 3.31 -19.34 -8.56
N THR A 402 2.08 -18.87 -8.65
CA THR A 402 1.69 -17.80 -9.60
C THR A 402 2.46 -16.51 -9.35
N ARG A 403 2.97 -16.29 -8.15
CA ARG A 403 3.84 -15.15 -7.83
C ARG A 403 5.18 -15.15 -8.60
N HIS A 404 5.59 -16.29 -9.13
CA HIS A 404 6.83 -16.46 -9.91
C HIS A 404 6.68 -16.11 -11.40
N VAL A 405 5.51 -15.68 -11.85
CA VAL A 405 5.29 -15.23 -13.25
C VAL A 405 6.14 -14.01 -13.60
N ILE A 406 6.46 -13.18 -12.59
CA ILE A 406 7.37 -12.05 -12.75
C ILE A 406 8.66 -12.26 -11.95
N LYS A 407 9.68 -11.42 -12.21
CA LYS A 407 10.92 -11.46 -11.44
C LYS A 407 10.66 -11.11 -9.98
N PRO A 408 11.35 -11.77 -9.03
CA PRO A 408 11.33 -11.35 -7.63
C PRO A 408 11.99 -9.99 -7.45
N GLY A 409 11.54 -9.21 -6.45
CA GLY A 409 11.99 -7.86 -6.19
C GLY A 409 12.83 -7.69 -4.94
N LEU A 410 13.66 -6.63 -4.95
CA LEU A 410 14.33 -6.13 -3.74
C LEU A 410 13.27 -5.56 -2.78
N THR A 411 12.30 -4.84 -3.31
CA THR A 411 11.08 -4.39 -2.62
C THR A 411 9.84 -4.84 -3.37
N GLY A 412 8.64 -4.77 -2.74
CA GLY A 412 7.40 -5.20 -3.37
C GLY A 412 6.17 -4.76 -2.60
N TRP A 413 5.00 -4.92 -3.23
CA TRP A 413 3.73 -4.48 -2.66
C TRP A 413 3.40 -5.16 -1.33
N ALA A 414 3.69 -6.45 -1.19
CA ALA A 414 3.58 -7.16 0.08
C ALA A 414 4.53 -6.59 1.14
N GLN A 415 5.79 -6.33 0.79
CA GLN A 415 6.82 -5.88 1.72
C GLN A 415 6.53 -4.49 2.32
N VAL A 416 5.87 -3.60 1.56
CA VAL A 416 5.57 -2.24 2.03
C VAL A 416 4.20 -2.11 2.72
N ASN A 417 3.31 -3.11 2.59
CA ASN A 417 1.97 -3.07 3.20
C ASN A 417 1.79 -4.08 4.34
N TYR A 418 2.65 -5.09 4.43
CA TYR A 418 2.54 -6.14 5.44
C TYR A 418 3.87 -6.37 6.13
N ALA A 419 3.88 -6.23 7.43
CA ALA A 419 5.08 -6.46 8.25
C ALA A 419 5.48 -7.94 8.24
N TYR A 420 6.64 -8.25 8.81
CA TYR A 420 7.15 -9.62 8.92
C TYR A 420 6.12 -10.54 9.58
N GLY A 421 5.80 -11.64 8.90
CA GLY A 421 5.01 -12.73 9.42
C GLY A 421 5.75 -14.05 9.19
N GLU A 422 5.62 -14.97 10.12
CA GLU A 422 6.38 -16.23 10.21
C GLU A 422 5.47 -17.45 9.98
N THR A 423 4.16 -17.23 9.80
CA THR A 423 3.17 -18.29 9.68
C THR A 423 2.73 -18.51 8.21
N ILE A 424 2.08 -19.67 7.97
CA ILE A 424 1.44 -19.96 6.67
C ILE A 424 0.37 -18.91 6.35
N ASN A 425 -0.40 -18.47 7.35
CA ASN A 425 -1.40 -17.40 7.16
C ASN A 425 -0.77 -16.07 6.73
N ASP A 426 0.40 -15.73 7.24
CA ASP A 426 1.15 -14.55 6.79
C ASP A 426 1.59 -14.71 5.34
N SER A 427 1.96 -15.92 4.92
CA SER A 427 2.30 -16.23 3.53
C SER A 427 1.08 -16.07 2.60
N LEU A 428 -0.12 -16.40 3.07
CA LEU A 428 -1.38 -16.16 2.34
C LEU A 428 -1.61 -14.66 2.13
N ILE A 429 -1.47 -13.85 3.18
CA ILE A 429 -1.66 -12.40 3.07
C ILE A 429 -0.61 -11.78 2.13
N LYS A 430 0.64 -12.21 2.21
CA LYS A 430 1.70 -11.78 1.30
C LYS A 430 1.37 -12.15 -0.15
N LEU A 431 0.89 -13.39 -0.38
CA LEU A 431 0.45 -13.83 -1.70
C LEU A 431 -0.67 -12.94 -2.26
N GLN A 432 -1.66 -12.59 -1.45
CA GLN A 432 -2.75 -11.70 -1.87
C GLN A 432 -2.24 -10.35 -2.36
N TYR A 433 -1.25 -9.75 -1.68
CA TYR A 433 -0.60 -8.51 -2.10
C TYR A 433 0.28 -8.70 -3.35
N ASP A 434 1.04 -9.80 -3.43
CA ASP A 434 1.89 -10.09 -4.58
C ASP A 434 1.05 -10.26 -5.86
N LEU A 435 -0.06 -10.99 -5.76
CA LEU A 435 -0.99 -11.19 -6.87
C LEU A 435 -1.68 -9.88 -7.28
N TYR A 436 -2.03 -9.02 -6.32
CA TYR A 436 -2.55 -7.69 -6.63
C TYR A 436 -1.53 -6.88 -7.45
N TYR A 437 -0.27 -6.88 -7.06
CA TYR A 437 0.78 -6.21 -7.81
C TYR A 437 0.91 -6.79 -9.24
N ILE A 438 0.94 -8.11 -9.39
CA ILE A 438 1.04 -8.76 -10.69
C ILE A 438 -0.14 -8.39 -11.60
N LYS A 439 -1.35 -8.33 -11.05
CA LYS A 439 -2.59 -7.98 -11.77
C LYS A 439 -2.64 -6.51 -12.17
N HIS A 440 -2.24 -5.60 -11.28
CA HIS A 440 -2.35 -4.14 -11.45
C HIS A 440 -1.02 -3.43 -11.71
N ARG A 441 0.01 -4.20 -12.09
CA ARG A 441 1.34 -3.66 -12.36
C ARG A 441 1.27 -2.46 -13.31
N SER A 442 1.82 -1.33 -12.88
CA SER A 442 1.84 -0.07 -13.63
C SER A 442 2.90 0.86 -13.06
N LEU A 443 3.34 1.83 -13.86
CA LEU A 443 4.31 2.83 -13.42
C LEU A 443 3.85 3.58 -12.15
N PHE A 444 2.56 3.87 -12.05
CA PHE A 444 2.00 4.55 -10.87
C PHE A 444 2.12 3.68 -9.61
N LEU A 445 1.83 2.38 -9.72
CA LEU A 445 1.96 1.45 -8.59
C LEU A 445 3.44 1.24 -8.22
N ASP A 446 4.33 1.19 -9.21
CA ASP A 446 5.78 1.09 -8.99
C ASP A 446 6.31 2.31 -8.21
N ILE A 447 5.94 3.53 -8.61
CA ILE A 447 6.30 4.76 -7.88
C ILE A 447 5.76 4.72 -6.44
N ASN A 448 4.51 4.29 -6.25
CA ASN A 448 3.92 4.18 -4.92
C ASN A 448 4.69 3.19 -4.04
N ILE A 449 5.13 2.04 -4.59
CA ILE A 449 5.97 1.08 -3.87
C ILE A 449 7.31 1.70 -3.47
N LEU A 450 7.98 2.43 -4.38
CA LEU A 450 9.25 3.09 -4.08
C LEU A 450 9.11 4.13 -2.96
N VAL A 451 8.08 4.98 -3.02
CA VAL A 451 7.79 5.98 -1.98
C VAL A 451 7.54 5.31 -0.63
N LYS A 452 6.72 4.25 -0.59
CA LYS A 452 6.46 3.48 0.63
C LYS A 452 7.70 2.75 1.13
N THR A 453 8.54 2.22 0.24
CA THR A 453 9.81 1.57 0.61
C THR A 453 10.71 2.55 1.33
N PHE A 454 10.83 3.78 0.79
CA PHE A 454 11.61 4.84 1.43
C PHE A 454 11.08 5.16 2.85
N SER A 455 9.75 5.25 2.99
CA SER A 455 9.11 5.40 4.31
C SER A 455 9.44 4.24 5.25
N THR A 456 9.35 3.00 4.77
CA THR A 456 9.60 1.79 5.58
C THR A 456 11.04 1.74 6.07
N VAL A 457 12.01 2.13 5.22
CA VAL A 457 13.43 2.19 5.58
C VAL A 457 13.70 3.30 6.58
N LEU A 458 13.18 4.52 6.37
CA LEU A 458 13.35 5.66 7.28
C LEU A 458 12.81 5.39 8.68
N PHE A 459 11.66 4.74 8.79
CA PHE A 459 11.00 4.49 10.08
C PHE A 459 11.34 3.13 10.69
N TYR A 460 12.28 2.39 10.11
CA TYR A 460 12.68 1.05 10.59
C TYR A 460 11.48 0.08 10.76
N ARG A 461 10.41 0.23 9.96
CA ARG A 461 9.21 -0.61 10.05
C ARG A 461 9.37 -2.00 9.40
N GLY A 462 10.51 -2.32 8.88
CA GLY A 462 10.79 -3.55 8.13
C GLY A 462 11.40 -4.68 8.98
N GLN A 463 11.30 -4.64 10.30
CA GLN A 463 11.75 -5.70 11.22
C GLN A 463 10.68 -6.02 12.25
#